data_3c1aeb2fa44f351254e4e8506324f8f2
#
_entry.id   3c1aeb2fa44f351254e4e8506324f8f2
#
_cell.length_a   1.000
_cell.length_b   1.000
_cell.length_c   1.000
_cell.angle_alpha   90.00
_cell.angle_beta   90.00
_cell.angle_gamma   90.00
#
_symmetry.space_group_name_H-M   'P 1'
#
loop_
_entity.id
_entity.type
_entity.pdbx_description
1 polymer ?
#
loop_
_entity_poly.entity_id
_entity_poly.type
_entity_poly.pdbx_seq_one_letter_code
_entity_poly.pdbx_strand_id
1 'polypeptide(L)'
;MNTKPLVLITGFGGINSAGRSSSHISYKNLIFDTLSTKDKLEVLQDLAVMEGVIEPIGRSWETTSGDTIDLKSYLIENQQKIRSETMVRKIDREIYDSDGIITNDIQASAAGQLPSGFDPASLYAARQHPKALQMTVFGMGDALGQLGIDWDAIQSKIGPDEVAVFSGAAIGQMDKFGFSGLMQSRLKGSRASSKNLALGLVEMSADFINAYILGSVGRTGHCVGACATFLYNLQLGKEAIESGSARFVVVGGSEAPITPEIVDGFYAMSALSDDKRMLELQALQNESIENGPNQIRACRPFGNNIGMVLGESAQFTILMDDALALELGANIYGSVPSVFSHAD
;
A
#
# COMPACT_ATOMS: atom_id res chain seq x y z
N MET A 1 -2.12 6.73 41.29
CA MET A 1 -2.86 6.93 40.01
C MET A 1 -2.19 6.01 39.02
N ASN A 2 -2.88 4.96 38.55
CA ASN A 2 -2.35 4.17 37.44
C ASN A 2 -2.42 5.06 36.15
N THR A 3 -1.31 5.63 35.76
CA THR A 3 -1.21 6.33 34.46
C THR A 3 -1.25 5.28 33.39
N LYS A 4 -2.16 5.43 32.43
CA LYS A 4 -2.19 4.57 31.25
C LYS A 4 -0.85 4.67 30.50
N PRO A 5 -0.36 3.58 29.88
CA PRO A 5 0.79 3.64 29.00
C PRO A 5 0.58 4.65 27.86
N LEU A 6 1.63 5.34 27.45
CA LEU A 6 1.59 6.15 26.25
C LEU A 6 1.67 5.24 25.02
N VAL A 7 0.90 5.58 24.00
CA VAL A 7 0.91 4.87 22.72
C VAL A 7 1.84 5.62 21.76
N LEU A 8 2.98 5.00 21.45
CA LEU A 8 4.02 5.61 20.64
C LEU A 8 4.07 4.97 19.24
N ILE A 9 4.23 5.81 18.23
CA ILE A 9 4.53 5.38 16.86
C ILE A 9 6.04 5.19 16.77
N THR A 10 6.48 3.94 16.59
CA THR A 10 7.90 3.57 16.58
C THR A 10 8.38 3.08 15.22
N GLY A 11 7.48 2.76 14.30
CA GLY A 11 7.79 2.37 12.93
C GLY A 11 6.60 2.59 12.01
N PHE A 12 6.88 2.75 10.74
CA PHE A 12 5.88 2.79 9.69
C PHE A 12 6.52 2.31 8.39
N GLY A 13 5.70 1.78 7.50
CA GLY A 13 6.15 1.32 6.20
C GLY A 13 4.99 0.93 5.33
N GLY A 14 5.29 0.56 4.12
CA GLY A 14 4.30 0.21 3.14
C GLY A 14 4.71 0.53 1.73
N ILE A 15 3.77 0.40 0.83
CA ILE A 15 3.93 0.73 -0.57
C ILE A 15 2.66 1.37 -1.11
N ASN A 16 2.83 2.29 -2.04
CA ASN A 16 1.77 2.90 -2.83
C ASN A 16 2.29 3.26 -4.23
N SER A 17 1.47 3.92 -5.03
CA SER A 17 1.84 4.32 -6.40
C SER A 17 3.05 5.26 -6.49
N ALA A 18 3.42 5.94 -5.42
CA ALA A 18 4.57 6.85 -5.39
C ALA A 18 5.87 6.19 -4.88
N GLY A 19 5.83 4.91 -4.50
CA GLY A 19 6.94 4.15 -3.96
C GLY A 19 6.68 3.67 -2.53
N ARG A 20 7.70 3.18 -1.85
CA ARG A 20 7.60 2.70 -0.48
C ARG A 20 7.53 3.85 0.53
N SER A 21 6.98 3.56 1.70
CA SER A 21 6.70 4.58 2.72
C SER A 21 7.83 4.76 3.72
N SER A 22 8.65 3.73 3.96
CA SER A 22 9.85 3.85 4.79
C SER A 22 10.80 4.93 4.24
N SER A 23 11.59 5.55 5.10
CA SER A 23 12.47 6.68 4.77
C SER A 23 11.75 7.85 4.05
N HIS A 24 10.41 7.87 4.11
CA HIS A 24 9.54 8.84 3.45
C HIS A 24 9.70 8.89 1.92
N ILE A 25 10.12 7.80 1.26
CA ILE A 25 10.42 7.79 -0.17
C ILE A 25 9.19 8.22 -1.00
N SER A 26 8.02 7.62 -0.77
CA SER A 26 6.80 8.00 -1.48
C SER A 26 6.42 9.46 -1.27
N TYR A 27 6.54 9.99 -0.05
CA TYR A 27 6.31 11.40 0.23
C TYR A 27 7.34 12.31 -0.46
N LYS A 28 8.63 11.97 -0.36
CA LYS A 28 9.70 12.70 -1.05
C LYS A 28 9.48 12.72 -2.56
N ASN A 29 9.02 11.61 -3.15
CA ASN A 29 8.70 11.56 -4.58
C ASN A 29 7.56 12.53 -4.97
N LEU A 30 6.55 12.72 -4.11
CA LEU A 30 5.48 13.72 -4.35
C LEU A 30 5.99 15.16 -4.38
N ILE A 31 6.95 15.48 -3.54
CA ILE A 31 7.53 16.83 -3.42
C ILE A 31 8.91 16.96 -4.08
N PHE A 32 9.24 16.07 -5.01
CA PHE A 32 10.56 15.84 -5.57
C PHE A 32 11.29 17.12 -5.98
N ASP A 33 10.60 18.04 -6.64
CA ASP A 33 11.21 19.25 -7.18
C ASP A 33 11.76 20.20 -6.08
N THR A 34 11.22 20.10 -4.85
CA THR A 34 11.63 20.90 -3.70
C THR A 34 12.79 20.28 -2.91
N LEU A 35 13.17 19.04 -3.21
CA LEU A 35 14.18 18.30 -2.46
C LEU A 35 15.60 18.77 -2.74
N SER A 36 16.49 18.52 -1.76
CA SER A 36 17.95 18.61 -1.96
C SER A 36 18.41 17.58 -3.01
N THR A 37 19.58 17.84 -3.63
CA THR A 37 20.19 16.87 -4.59
C THR A 37 20.40 15.50 -3.96
N LYS A 38 20.77 15.45 -2.68
CA LYS A 38 20.96 14.19 -1.94
C LYS A 38 19.64 13.40 -1.84
N ASP A 39 18.57 14.07 -1.40
CA ASP A 39 17.27 13.42 -1.24
C ASP A 39 16.67 13.01 -2.60
N LYS A 40 16.89 13.78 -3.65
CA LYS A 40 16.50 13.41 -5.02
C LYS A 40 17.17 12.12 -5.47
N LEU A 41 18.48 11.99 -5.23
CA LEU A 41 19.22 10.76 -5.56
C LEU A 41 18.75 9.56 -4.74
N GLU A 42 18.45 9.76 -3.45
CA GLU A 42 17.88 8.70 -2.59
C GLU A 42 16.54 8.18 -3.15
N VAL A 43 15.63 9.08 -3.50
CA VAL A 43 14.34 8.71 -4.11
C VAL A 43 14.53 7.97 -5.42
N LEU A 44 15.35 8.50 -6.32
CA LEU A 44 15.58 7.89 -7.64
C LEU A 44 16.23 6.51 -7.53
N GLN A 45 17.19 6.34 -6.62
CA GLN A 45 17.83 5.06 -6.37
C GLN A 45 16.83 4.03 -5.85
N ASP A 46 16.02 4.40 -4.86
CA ASP A 46 15.03 3.50 -4.28
C ASP A 46 13.99 3.07 -5.33
N LEU A 47 13.46 4.01 -6.11
CA LEU A 47 12.51 3.70 -7.17
C LEU A 47 13.13 2.82 -8.27
N ALA A 48 14.36 3.13 -8.71
CA ALA A 48 15.03 2.37 -9.76
C ALA A 48 15.34 0.93 -9.33
N VAL A 49 15.68 0.71 -8.07
CA VAL A 49 15.82 -0.64 -7.49
C VAL A 49 14.47 -1.35 -7.42
N MET A 50 13.44 -0.65 -6.96
CA MET A 50 12.09 -1.21 -6.85
C MET A 50 11.52 -1.61 -8.22
N GLU A 51 11.76 -0.80 -9.23
CA GLU A 51 11.35 -1.09 -10.62
C GLU A 51 12.21 -2.16 -11.30
N GLY A 52 13.25 -2.64 -10.63
CA GLY A 52 14.16 -3.66 -11.16
C GLY A 52 15.00 -3.17 -12.33
N VAL A 53 15.22 -1.85 -12.49
CA VAL A 53 16.05 -1.32 -13.58
C VAL A 53 17.53 -1.23 -13.24
N ILE A 54 17.85 -1.22 -11.94
CA ILE A 54 19.23 -1.31 -11.42
C ILE A 54 19.29 -2.26 -10.22
N GLU A 55 20.46 -2.86 -10.02
CA GLU A 55 20.74 -3.68 -8.84
C GLU A 55 22.15 -3.45 -8.29
N PRO A 56 22.37 -3.60 -6.97
CA PRO A 56 23.70 -3.52 -6.38
C PRO A 56 24.47 -4.82 -6.60
N ILE A 57 25.69 -4.74 -7.15
CA ILE A 57 26.60 -5.88 -7.30
C ILE A 57 27.90 -5.61 -6.54
N GLY A 58 28.00 -6.16 -5.35
CA GLY A 58 29.13 -5.91 -4.45
C GLY A 58 29.23 -4.42 -4.06
N ARG A 59 30.22 -3.71 -4.64
CA ARG A 59 30.42 -2.26 -4.44
C ARG A 59 30.02 -1.42 -5.65
N SER A 60 29.51 -2.06 -6.70
CA SER A 60 29.13 -1.45 -7.97
C SER A 60 27.62 -1.51 -8.16
N TRP A 61 27.15 -0.85 -9.20
CA TRP A 61 25.76 -0.89 -9.63
C TRP A 61 25.69 -1.34 -11.08
N GLU A 62 24.72 -2.16 -11.40
CA GLU A 62 24.48 -2.63 -12.76
C GLU A 62 23.04 -2.40 -13.15
N THR A 63 22.81 -2.25 -14.45
CA THR A 63 21.45 -2.28 -15.02
C THR A 63 20.99 -3.73 -15.15
N THR A 64 19.71 -3.96 -15.31
CA THR A 64 19.14 -5.29 -15.61
C THR A 64 19.70 -5.91 -16.90
N SER A 65 20.27 -5.11 -17.80
CA SER A 65 21.00 -5.60 -19.00
C SER A 65 22.45 -6.04 -18.71
N GLY A 66 22.94 -5.87 -17.49
CA GLY A 66 24.27 -6.26 -17.04
C GLY A 66 25.35 -5.19 -17.31
N ASP A 67 24.97 -3.95 -17.64
CA ASP A 67 25.92 -2.87 -17.84
C ASP A 67 26.29 -2.22 -16.50
N THR A 68 27.57 -2.18 -16.15
CA THR A 68 28.07 -1.47 -14.97
C THR A 68 27.91 0.04 -15.18
N ILE A 69 27.34 0.72 -14.17
CA ILE A 69 27.00 2.14 -14.24
C ILE A 69 27.66 2.97 -13.14
N ASP A 70 27.90 4.26 -13.44
CA ASP A 70 28.03 5.30 -12.41
C ASP A 70 26.63 5.66 -11.93
N LEU A 71 26.28 5.23 -10.72
CA LEU A 71 24.94 5.36 -10.18
C LEU A 71 24.40 6.80 -10.25
N LYS A 72 25.22 7.77 -9.84
CA LYS A 72 24.78 9.16 -9.78
C LYS A 72 24.45 9.72 -11.15
N SER A 73 25.32 9.51 -12.13
CA SER A 73 25.08 9.95 -13.51
C SER A 73 23.87 9.28 -14.11
N TYR A 74 23.76 7.95 -13.94
CA TYR A 74 22.62 7.18 -14.44
C TYR A 74 21.28 7.68 -13.89
N LEU A 75 21.19 7.90 -12.57
CA LEU A 75 19.95 8.38 -11.93
C LEU A 75 19.54 9.77 -12.42
N ILE A 76 20.49 10.67 -12.61
CA ILE A 76 20.23 12.04 -13.10
C ILE A 76 19.73 11.99 -14.56
N GLU A 77 20.38 11.22 -15.41
CA GLU A 77 20.04 11.09 -16.82
C GLU A 77 18.66 10.43 -17.03
N ASN A 78 18.30 9.47 -16.16
CA ASN A 78 17.06 8.70 -16.28
C ASN A 78 15.94 9.16 -15.34
N GLN A 79 16.08 10.28 -14.63
CA GLN A 79 15.12 10.72 -13.59
C GLN A 79 13.67 10.82 -14.06
N GLN A 80 13.43 11.32 -15.27
CA GLN A 80 12.08 11.45 -15.82
C GLN A 80 11.46 10.09 -16.09
N LYS A 81 12.23 9.16 -16.66
CA LYS A 81 11.79 7.79 -16.95
C LYS A 81 11.44 7.06 -15.66
N ILE A 82 12.35 7.04 -14.69
CA ILE A 82 12.13 6.38 -13.37
C ILE A 82 10.85 6.91 -12.73
N ARG A 83 10.67 8.22 -12.68
CA ARG A 83 9.48 8.80 -12.04
C ARG A 83 8.19 8.66 -12.86
N SER A 84 8.27 8.48 -14.18
CA SER A 84 7.08 8.23 -15.01
C SER A 84 6.42 6.88 -14.73
N GLU A 85 7.16 5.95 -14.16
CA GLU A 85 6.69 4.61 -13.78
C GLU A 85 6.00 4.57 -12.41
N THR A 86 5.75 5.74 -11.81
CA THR A 86 5.08 5.90 -10.52
C THR A 86 3.81 6.77 -10.65
N MET A 87 3.06 6.95 -9.54
CA MET A 87 1.86 7.79 -9.44
C MET A 87 0.67 7.27 -10.25
N VAL A 88 -0.13 8.20 -10.78
CA VAL A 88 -1.29 7.90 -11.61
C VAL A 88 -0.83 7.64 -13.04
N ARG A 89 -1.15 6.46 -13.55
CA ARG A 89 -0.78 6.02 -14.89
C ARG A 89 -1.96 5.37 -15.58
N LYS A 90 -1.88 5.31 -16.91
CA LYS A 90 -2.86 4.57 -17.72
C LYS A 90 -2.91 3.11 -17.28
N ILE A 91 -4.11 2.58 -17.14
CA ILE A 91 -4.32 1.17 -16.79
C ILE A 91 -3.96 0.31 -18.01
N ASP A 92 -3.12 -0.71 -17.78
CA ASP A 92 -2.88 -1.73 -18.78
C ASP A 92 -4.13 -2.62 -18.93
N ARG A 93 -4.77 -2.55 -20.08
CA ARG A 93 -6.04 -3.25 -20.32
C ARG A 93 -5.87 -4.76 -20.33
N GLU A 94 -4.74 -5.29 -20.80
CA GLU A 94 -4.50 -6.74 -20.82
C GLU A 94 -4.35 -7.30 -19.40
N ILE A 95 -3.72 -6.54 -18.51
CA ILE A 95 -3.60 -6.91 -17.11
C ILE A 95 -4.94 -6.75 -16.39
N TYR A 96 -5.64 -5.68 -16.65
CA TYR A 96 -6.93 -5.34 -16.04
C TYR A 96 -8.01 -6.38 -16.40
N ASP A 97 -8.07 -6.79 -17.65
CA ASP A 97 -8.99 -7.82 -18.17
C ASP A 97 -8.26 -9.12 -18.50
N SER A 98 -7.38 -9.55 -17.60
CA SER A 98 -6.57 -10.77 -17.82
C SER A 98 -7.41 -12.04 -18.05
N ASP A 99 -8.69 -11.96 -17.80
CA ASP A 99 -9.64 -13.07 -17.94
C ASP A 99 -10.52 -13.00 -19.19
N GLY A 100 -10.45 -11.88 -19.94
CA GLY A 100 -11.19 -11.70 -21.21
C GLY A 100 -12.71 -11.70 -21.05
N ILE A 101 -13.23 -11.31 -19.88
CA ILE A 101 -14.68 -11.28 -19.59
C ILE A 101 -15.29 -9.91 -19.88
N ILE A 102 -14.46 -8.86 -19.86
CA ILE A 102 -14.95 -7.48 -19.98
C ILE A 102 -15.23 -7.16 -21.42
N THR A 103 -16.48 -6.88 -21.71
CA THR A 103 -16.95 -6.42 -23.02
C THR A 103 -17.11 -4.91 -23.09
N ASN A 104 -17.15 -4.23 -21.96
CA ASN A 104 -17.38 -2.79 -21.86
C ASN A 104 -16.06 -2.00 -21.86
N ASP A 105 -16.12 -0.72 -22.24
CA ASP A 105 -14.99 0.18 -22.13
C ASP A 105 -14.70 0.51 -20.67
N ILE A 106 -13.40 0.68 -20.36
CA ILE A 106 -12.97 1.16 -19.06
C ILE A 106 -13.42 2.62 -18.93
N GLN A 107 -14.22 2.91 -17.89
CA GLN A 107 -14.77 4.24 -17.66
C GLN A 107 -13.74 5.22 -17.08
N ALA A 108 -12.76 4.71 -16.32
CA ALA A 108 -11.62 5.46 -15.82
C ALA A 108 -10.33 4.78 -16.31
N SER A 109 -9.67 5.38 -17.28
CA SER A 109 -8.54 4.76 -17.98
C SER A 109 -7.20 4.83 -17.22
N ALA A 110 -7.17 5.47 -16.05
CA ALA A 110 -5.95 5.63 -15.27
C ALA A 110 -6.22 5.44 -13.77
N ALA A 111 -5.18 4.98 -13.08
CA ALA A 111 -5.21 4.73 -11.64
C ALA A 111 -3.82 4.93 -11.02
N GLY A 112 -3.77 5.08 -9.69
CA GLY A 112 -2.56 5.02 -8.91
C GLY A 112 -2.09 3.57 -8.77
N GLN A 113 -1.12 3.17 -9.57
CA GLN A 113 -0.62 1.79 -9.63
C GLN A 113 0.73 1.70 -8.94
N LEU A 114 1.06 0.55 -8.36
CA LEU A 114 2.42 0.30 -7.87
C LEU A 114 3.46 0.67 -8.93
N PRO A 115 4.68 1.07 -8.55
CA PRO A 115 5.74 1.36 -9.52
C PRO A 115 5.87 0.25 -10.55
N SER A 116 6.03 0.60 -11.82
CA SER A 116 6.18 -0.37 -12.90
C SER A 116 7.42 -1.23 -12.68
N GLY A 117 7.31 -2.52 -12.97
CA GLY A 117 8.40 -3.47 -12.69
C GLY A 117 8.45 -4.00 -11.26
N PHE A 118 7.76 -3.39 -10.32
CA PHE A 118 7.64 -3.92 -8.95
C PHE A 118 6.57 -5.02 -8.88
N ASP A 119 7.01 -6.24 -8.57
CA ASP A 119 6.14 -7.38 -8.33
C ASP A 119 6.27 -7.88 -6.89
N PRO A 120 5.31 -7.58 -5.99
CA PRO A 120 5.36 -8.05 -4.62
C PRO A 120 5.28 -9.58 -4.51
N ALA A 121 4.77 -10.28 -5.54
CA ALA A 121 4.71 -11.73 -5.55
C ALA A 121 6.09 -12.39 -5.69
N SER A 122 7.09 -11.68 -6.21
CA SER A 122 8.46 -12.19 -6.37
C SER A 122 9.23 -12.32 -5.05
N LEU A 123 8.77 -11.65 -3.99
CA LEU A 123 9.49 -11.51 -2.73
C LEU A 123 9.34 -12.70 -1.78
N TYR A 124 8.35 -13.55 -2.00
CA TYR A 124 8.08 -14.73 -1.18
C TYR A 124 7.27 -15.78 -1.98
N ALA A 125 6.96 -16.93 -1.40
CA ALA A 125 6.17 -17.99 -2.05
C ALA A 125 4.69 -17.60 -2.19
N ALA A 126 4.41 -16.55 -2.98
CA ALA A 126 3.13 -15.88 -3.13
C ALA A 126 2.16 -16.52 -4.14
N ARG A 127 2.41 -17.77 -4.58
CA ARG A 127 1.61 -18.42 -5.62
C ARG A 127 0.12 -18.42 -5.26
N GLN A 128 -0.71 -17.80 -6.11
CA GLN A 128 -2.17 -17.69 -5.95
C GLN A 128 -2.62 -16.86 -4.74
N HIS A 129 -1.82 -15.94 -4.27
CA HIS A 129 -2.26 -14.95 -3.29
C HIS A 129 -2.82 -13.70 -3.99
N PRO A 130 -3.93 -13.14 -3.50
CA PRO A 130 -4.42 -11.84 -3.94
C PRO A 130 -3.37 -10.74 -3.84
N LYS A 131 -3.41 -9.79 -4.78
CA LYS A 131 -2.39 -8.73 -4.89
C LYS A 131 -2.28 -7.90 -3.61
N ALA A 132 -3.39 -7.54 -2.98
CA ALA A 132 -3.33 -6.77 -1.73
C ALA A 132 -2.66 -7.55 -0.60
N LEU A 133 -2.81 -8.89 -0.53
CA LEU A 133 -2.11 -9.70 0.45
C LEU A 133 -0.61 -9.82 0.17
N GLN A 134 -0.22 -9.85 -1.11
CA GLN A 134 1.20 -9.76 -1.49
C GLN A 134 1.80 -8.41 -1.07
N MET A 135 1.06 -7.32 -1.29
CA MET A 135 1.44 -5.99 -0.84
C MET A 135 1.50 -5.88 0.69
N THR A 136 0.66 -6.61 1.41
CA THR A 136 0.70 -6.70 2.89
C THR A 136 2.03 -7.25 3.37
N VAL A 137 2.51 -8.34 2.76
CA VAL A 137 3.80 -8.95 3.14
C VAL A 137 4.95 -7.98 2.92
N PHE A 138 5.00 -7.33 1.76
CA PHE A 138 6.00 -6.29 1.50
C PHE A 138 5.89 -5.12 2.47
N GLY A 139 4.70 -4.55 2.61
CA GLY A 139 4.49 -3.33 3.39
C GLY A 139 4.79 -3.50 4.87
N MET A 140 4.48 -4.67 5.44
CA MET A 140 4.85 -4.96 6.82
C MET A 140 6.35 -5.19 6.97
N GLY A 141 6.99 -5.87 6.00
CA GLY A 141 8.46 -6.00 5.96
C GLY A 141 9.15 -4.63 5.90
N ASP A 142 8.63 -3.71 5.08
CA ASP A 142 9.10 -2.33 4.99
C ASP A 142 8.95 -1.58 6.32
N ALA A 143 7.85 -1.78 7.05
CA ALA A 143 7.63 -1.18 8.37
C ALA A 143 8.59 -1.71 9.44
N LEU A 144 8.88 -3.02 9.45
CA LEU A 144 9.88 -3.61 10.34
C LEU A 144 11.30 -3.13 9.99
N GLY A 145 11.63 -3.03 8.71
CA GLY A 145 12.89 -2.46 8.26
C GLY A 145 13.08 -1.02 8.73
N GLN A 146 12.03 -0.21 8.68
CA GLN A 146 12.04 1.17 9.17
C GLN A 146 12.15 1.25 10.71
N LEU A 147 11.58 0.29 11.45
CA LEU A 147 11.74 0.20 12.90
C LEU A 147 13.21 0.02 13.28
N GLY A 148 13.98 -0.73 12.48
CA GLY A 148 15.43 -0.92 12.67
C GLY A 148 15.81 -1.74 13.89
N ILE A 149 14.88 -2.48 14.47
CA ILE A 149 15.08 -3.39 15.62
C ILE A 149 14.70 -4.79 15.17
N ASP A 150 15.58 -5.76 15.38
CA ASP A 150 15.32 -7.14 15.02
C ASP A 150 14.09 -7.67 15.77
N TRP A 151 13.24 -8.39 15.04
CA TRP A 151 12.02 -8.97 15.62
C TRP A 151 12.31 -9.92 16.79
N ASP A 152 13.37 -10.72 16.70
CA ASP A 152 13.80 -11.60 17.78
C ASP A 152 14.16 -10.85 19.07
N ALA A 153 14.77 -9.67 18.94
CA ALA A 153 15.07 -8.79 20.07
C ALA A 153 13.78 -8.31 20.75
N ILE A 154 12.76 -7.97 19.98
CA ILE A 154 11.44 -7.57 20.49
C ILE A 154 10.77 -8.76 21.20
N GLN A 155 10.72 -9.92 20.55
CA GLN A 155 10.14 -11.15 21.13
C GLN A 155 10.81 -11.58 22.43
N SER A 156 12.10 -11.27 22.62
CA SER A 156 12.80 -11.58 23.87
C SER A 156 12.30 -10.74 25.07
N LYS A 157 11.53 -9.69 24.84
CA LYS A 157 11.07 -8.71 25.83
C LYS A 157 9.58 -8.80 26.14
N ILE A 158 8.80 -9.44 25.26
CA ILE A 158 7.35 -9.53 25.36
C ILE A 158 6.87 -10.95 25.11
N GLY A 159 5.75 -11.31 25.74
CA GLY A 159 5.07 -12.56 25.47
C GLY A 159 4.27 -12.53 24.18
N PRO A 160 3.93 -13.69 23.60
CA PRO A 160 3.11 -13.76 22.39
C PRO A 160 1.74 -13.10 22.55
N ASP A 161 1.18 -13.12 23.75
CA ASP A 161 -0.10 -12.50 24.12
C ASP A 161 -0.03 -10.98 24.25
N GLU A 162 1.19 -10.42 24.33
CA GLU A 162 1.43 -8.97 24.34
C GLU A 162 1.63 -8.37 22.93
N VAL A 163 1.52 -9.21 21.87
CA VAL A 163 1.55 -8.80 20.46
C VAL A 163 0.13 -8.74 19.93
N ALA A 164 -0.21 -7.69 19.20
CA ALA A 164 -1.48 -7.61 18.49
C ALA A 164 -1.31 -7.08 17.05
N VAL A 165 -2.14 -7.56 16.14
CA VAL A 165 -2.21 -7.10 14.77
C VAL A 165 -3.66 -6.75 14.43
N PHE A 166 -3.91 -5.50 14.09
CA PHE A 166 -5.22 -5.01 13.65
C PHE A 166 -5.10 -4.46 12.23
N SER A 167 -5.48 -5.26 11.27
CA SER A 167 -5.36 -4.93 9.86
C SER A 167 -6.50 -5.54 9.05
N GLY A 168 -6.98 -4.83 8.06
CA GLY A 168 -8.06 -5.29 7.19
C GLY A 168 -8.12 -4.51 5.88
N ALA A 169 -8.87 -5.05 4.94
CA ALA A 169 -9.22 -4.38 3.69
C ALA A 169 -10.66 -3.85 3.79
N ALA A 170 -10.95 -2.71 3.15
CA ALA A 170 -12.30 -2.14 3.15
C ALA A 170 -13.28 -2.97 2.29
N ILE A 171 -12.80 -3.56 1.20
CA ILE A 171 -13.63 -4.25 0.20
C ILE A 171 -13.34 -5.76 0.18
N GLY A 172 -12.23 -6.20 0.76
CA GLY A 172 -11.71 -7.56 0.61
C GLY A 172 -10.90 -7.73 -0.67
N GLN A 173 -10.54 -8.97 -0.97
CA GLN A 173 -9.68 -9.28 -2.10
C GLN A 173 -10.54 -9.59 -3.34
N MET A 174 -10.69 -8.61 -4.23
CA MET A 174 -11.57 -8.68 -5.41
C MET A 174 -10.82 -9.00 -6.71
N ASP A 175 -9.67 -9.65 -6.63
CA ASP A 175 -8.97 -10.14 -7.81
C ASP A 175 -9.28 -11.61 -8.11
N LYS A 176 -8.64 -12.17 -9.15
CA LYS A 176 -8.83 -13.57 -9.59
C LYS A 176 -8.46 -14.62 -8.54
N PHE A 177 -7.67 -14.30 -7.55
CA PHE A 177 -7.29 -15.20 -6.45
C PHE A 177 -8.17 -15.02 -5.21
N GLY A 178 -9.01 -13.99 -5.20
CA GLY A 178 -10.01 -13.69 -4.17
C GLY A 178 -11.45 -13.93 -4.65
N PHE A 179 -12.33 -13.05 -4.24
CA PHE A 179 -13.77 -13.17 -4.49
C PHE A 179 -14.17 -13.11 -5.96
N SER A 180 -13.50 -12.31 -6.80
CA SER A 180 -13.81 -12.28 -8.22
C SER A 180 -13.55 -13.62 -8.88
N GLY A 181 -12.43 -14.28 -8.56
CA GLY A 181 -12.15 -15.62 -9.03
C GLY A 181 -13.20 -16.65 -8.59
N LEU A 182 -13.74 -16.50 -7.37
CA LEU A 182 -14.84 -17.36 -6.89
C LEU A 182 -16.12 -17.14 -7.69
N MET A 183 -16.54 -15.88 -7.86
CA MET A 183 -17.79 -15.53 -8.54
C MET A 183 -17.75 -15.83 -10.04
N GLN A 184 -16.63 -15.55 -10.68
CA GLN A 184 -16.46 -15.73 -12.12
C GLN A 184 -16.24 -17.20 -12.53
N SER A 185 -15.82 -18.07 -11.61
CA SER A 185 -15.53 -19.48 -11.94
C SER A 185 -16.69 -20.19 -12.64
N ARG A 186 -17.93 -19.93 -12.21
CA ARG A 186 -19.13 -20.50 -12.85
C ARG A 186 -19.38 -19.95 -14.25
N LEU A 187 -19.13 -18.66 -14.46
CA LEU A 187 -19.31 -18.02 -15.77
C LEU A 187 -18.31 -18.58 -16.79
N LYS A 188 -17.11 -18.91 -16.32
CA LYS A 188 -16.03 -19.52 -17.13
C LYS A 188 -16.16 -21.03 -17.30
N GLY A 189 -17.16 -21.68 -16.70
CA GLY A 189 -17.27 -23.13 -16.70
C GLY A 189 -16.12 -23.82 -15.96
N SER A 190 -15.40 -23.11 -15.10
CA SER A 190 -14.28 -23.62 -14.32
C SER A 190 -14.69 -23.99 -12.89
N ARG A 191 -13.86 -24.79 -12.22
CA ARG A 191 -14.06 -25.12 -10.81
C ARG A 191 -13.51 -24.01 -9.93
N ALA A 192 -14.31 -23.53 -8.95
CA ALA A 192 -13.84 -22.61 -7.92
C ALA A 192 -12.73 -23.25 -7.07
N SER A 193 -11.72 -22.47 -6.72
CA SER A 193 -10.71 -22.87 -5.75
C SER A 193 -11.21 -22.63 -4.33
N SER A 194 -10.96 -23.56 -3.41
CA SER A 194 -11.24 -23.36 -1.99
C SER A 194 -10.49 -22.16 -1.40
N LYS A 195 -9.36 -21.78 -1.98
CA LYS A 195 -8.57 -20.60 -1.58
C LYS A 195 -9.29 -19.28 -1.86
N ASN A 196 -10.05 -19.20 -2.97
CA ASN A 196 -10.71 -17.95 -3.36
C ASN A 196 -11.63 -17.40 -2.26
N LEU A 197 -12.37 -18.28 -1.56
CA LEU A 197 -13.24 -17.84 -0.48
C LEU A 197 -12.42 -17.35 0.73
N ALA A 198 -11.50 -18.17 1.22
CA ALA A 198 -10.72 -17.85 2.41
C ALA A 198 -9.83 -16.60 2.20
N LEU A 199 -9.10 -16.56 1.09
CA LEU A 199 -8.21 -15.43 0.79
C LEU A 199 -8.96 -14.16 0.36
N GLY A 200 -10.25 -14.25 0.06
CA GLY A 200 -11.10 -13.10 -0.26
C GLY A 200 -11.49 -12.23 0.93
N LEU A 201 -11.38 -12.77 2.14
CA LEU A 201 -11.87 -12.11 3.35
C LEU A 201 -11.07 -10.85 3.72
N VAL A 202 -11.77 -9.90 4.35
CA VAL A 202 -11.22 -8.57 4.68
C VAL A 202 -10.14 -8.60 5.76
N GLU A 203 -10.17 -9.58 6.65
CA GLU A 203 -9.24 -9.76 7.77
C GLU A 203 -7.90 -10.40 7.38
N MET A 204 -7.81 -10.96 6.20
CA MET A 204 -6.66 -11.78 5.78
C MET A 204 -5.32 -11.06 5.85
N SER A 205 -5.31 -9.72 5.77
CA SER A 205 -4.06 -8.96 5.94
C SER A 205 -3.46 -9.12 7.33
N ALA A 206 -4.27 -9.19 8.39
CA ALA A 206 -3.78 -9.42 9.75
C ALA A 206 -3.20 -10.85 9.90
N ASP A 207 -3.89 -11.84 9.34
CA ASP A 207 -3.41 -13.23 9.36
C ASP A 207 -2.10 -13.39 8.56
N PHE A 208 -1.98 -12.72 7.42
CA PHE A 208 -0.76 -12.73 6.60
C PHE A 208 0.44 -12.12 7.32
N ILE A 209 0.25 -11.03 8.07
CA ILE A 209 1.30 -10.43 8.89
C ILE A 209 1.79 -11.43 9.93
N ASN A 210 0.86 -12.07 10.66
CA ASN A 210 1.24 -13.06 11.65
C ASN A 210 1.92 -14.30 11.04
N ALA A 211 1.40 -14.81 9.90
CA ALA A 211 1.88 -16.05 9.31
C ALA A 211 3.21 -15.88 8.56
N TYR A 212 3.38 -14.79 7.83
CA TYR A 212 4.51 -14.62 6.90
C TYR A 212 5.62 -13.72 7.40
N ILE A 213 5.33 -12.85 8.37
CA ILE A 213 6.29 -11.82 8.84
C ILE A 213 6.66 -12.04 10.30
N LEU A 214 5.67 -12.05 11.21
CA LEU A 214 5.96 -12.09 12.65
C LEU A 214 6.15 -13.51 13.20
N GLY A 215 5.58 -14.53 12.54
CA GLY A 215 5.51 -15.87 13.13
C GLY A 215 4.81 -15.86 14.49
N SER A 216 3.92 -14.90 14.73
CA SER A 216 3.28 -14.67 16.01
C SER A 216 1.97 -15.43 16.13
N VAL A 217 1.64 -15.84 17.36
CA VAL A 217 0.33 -16.37 17.76
C VAL A 217 -0.41 -15.36 18.64
N GLY A 218 0.00 -14.08 18.58
CA GLY A 218 -0.60 -12.99 19.32
C GLY A 218 -2.03 -12.68 18.83
N ARG A 219 -2.63 -11.68 19.48
CA ARG A 219 -3.98 -11.24 19.15
C ARG A 219 -4.06 -10.72 17.72
N THR A 220 -5.00 -11.25 16.95
CA THR A 220 -5.31 -10.77 15.59
C THR A 220 -6.75 -10.27 15.53
N GLY A 221 -7.01 -9.31 14.66
CA GLY A 221 -8.36 -8.78 14.46
C GLY A 221 -8.39 -7.62 13.48
N HIS A 222 -9.60 -7.15 13.26
CA HIS A 222 -9.84 -6.00 12.38
C HIS A 222 -11.16 -5.33 12.72
N CYS A 223 -11.29 -4.09 12.30
CA CYS A 223 -12.55 -3.40 12.20
C CYS A 223 -12.62 -2.79 10.79
N VAL A 224 -13.75 -2.91 10.11
CA VAL A 224 -13.97 -2.35 8.78
C VAL A 224 -14.90 -1.16 8.87
N GLY A 225 -14.50 -0.05 8.30
CA GLY A 225 -15.24 1.21 8.21
C GLY A 225 -15.04 1.86 6.86
N ALA A 226 -15.10 1.07 5.76
CA ALA A 226 -14.84 1.55 4.41
C ALA A 226 -13.51 2.35 4.34
N CYS A 227 -13.52 3.60 3.86
CA CYS A 227 -12.33 4.45 3.76
C CYS A 227 -11.69 4.78 5.13
N ALA A 228 -12.44 4.64 6.23
CA ALA A 228 -11.97 4.89 7.60
C ALA A 228 -11.38 3.63 8.29
N THR A 229 -11.28 2.49 7.60
CA THR A 229 -10.81 1.22 8.16
C THR A 229 -9.49 1.35 8.94
N PHE A 230 -8.52 2.12 8.43
CA PHE A 230 -7.27 2.35 9.12
C PHE A 230 -7.47 3.02 10.50
N LEU A 231 -8.33 4.03 10.59
CA LEU A 231 -8.58 4.76 11.85
C LEU A 231 -9.27 3.88 12.90
N TYR A 232 -10.19 3.01 12.48
CA TYR A 232 -10.81 2.03 13.39
C TYR A 232 -9.77 1.03 13.93
N ASN A 233 -8.88 0.53 13.08
CA ASN A 233 -7.80 -0.38 13.50
C ASN A 233 -6.78 0.34 14.39
N LEU A 234 -6.48 1.62 14.12
CA LEU A 234 -5.65 2.46 14.99
C LEU A 234 -6.28 2.65 16.38
N GLN A 235 -7.59 2.82 16.45
CA GLN A 235 -8.33 2.90 17.71
C GLN A 235 -8.20 1.59 18.50
N LEU A 236 -8.42 0.43 17.85
CA LEU A 236 -8.25 -0.88 18.51
C LEU A 236 -6.82 -1.08 19.01
N GLY A 237 -5.82 -0.69 18.22
CA GLY A 237 -4.41 -0.76 18.62
C GLY A 237 -4.08 0.12 19.82
N LYS A 238 -4.60 1.34 19.81
CA LYS A 238 -4.47 2.27 20.94
C LYS A 238 -5.09 1.70 22.21
N GLU A 239 -6.33 1.21 22.13
CA GLU A 239 -7.05 0.63 23.26
C GLU A 239 -6.33 -0.62 23.81
N ALA A 240 -5.74 -1.45 22.97
CA ALA A 240 -4.96 -2.62 23.38
C ALA A 240 -3.74 -2.23 24.22
N ILE A 241 -3.00 -1.18 23.82
CA ILE A 241 -1.86 -0.68 24.61
C ILE A 241 -2.33 -0.01 25.90
N GLU A 242 -3.30 0.89 25.85
CA GLU A 242 -3.79 1.62 27.04
C GLU A 242 -4.40 0.71 28.09
N SER A 243 -4.99 -0.42 27.69
CA SER A 243 -5.51 -1.43 28.62
C SER A 243 -4.43 -2.36 29.16
N GLY A 244 -3.21 -2.31 28.63
CA GLY A 244 -2.13 -3.22 28.95
C GLY A 244 -2.32 -4.64 28.39
N SER A 245 -3.24 -4.82 27.43
CA SER A 245 -3.49 -6.12 26.80
C SER A 245 -2.51 -6.42 25.64
N ALA A 246 -1.76 -5.42 25.20
CA ALA A 246 -0.66 -5.57 24.27
C ALA A 246 0.41 -4.51 24.53
N ARG A 247 1.66 -4.82 24.20
CA ARG A 247 2.80 -3.90 24.30
C ARG A 247 3.36 -3.53 22.92
N PHE A 248 3.19 -4.42 21.95
CA PHE A 248 3.57 -4.24 20.55
C PHE A 248 2.34 -4.45 19.67
N VAL A 249 1.99 -3.46 18.88
CA VAL A 249 0.80 -3.51 18.04
C VAL A 249 1.13 -3.06 16.61
N VAL A 250 0.69 -3.84 15.64
CA VAL A 250 0.68 -3.45 14.24
C VAL A 250 -0.73 -3.02 13.86
N VAL A 251 -0.85 -1.85 13.26
CA VAL A 251 -2.11 -1.36 12.67
C VAL A 251 -1.91 -1.01 11.20
N GLY A 252 -2.88 -1.33 10.38
CA GLY A 252 -2.74 -1.03 8.96
C GLY A 252 -3.85 -1.57 8.08
N GLY A 253 -3.57 -1.63 6.80
CA GLY A 253 -4.44 -2.19 5.79
C GLY A 253 -3.80 -2.20 4.41
N SER A 254 -4.40 -2.96 3.51
CA SER A 254 -3.95 -3.09 2.13
C SER A 254 -5.12 -3.18 1.17
N GLU A 255 -5.02 -2.44 0.06
CA GLU A 255 -6.03 -2.39 -0.99
C GLU A 255 -5.39 -2.50 -2.37
N ALA A 256 -5.94 -3.35 -3.21
CA ALA A 256 -5.60 -3.45 -4.63
C ALA A 256 -6.88 -3.31 -5.47
N PRO A 257 -7.46 -2.09 -5.55
CA PRO A 257 -8.81 -1.87 -6.04
C PRO A 257 -8.88 -1.76 -7.59
N ILE A 258 -7.78 -1.99 -8.31
CA ILE A 258 -7.76 -1.84 -9.76
C ILE A 258 -8.19 -3.16 -10.39
N THR A 259 -9.45 -3.50 -10.20
CA THR A 259 -10.15 -4.63 -10.80
C THR A 259 -11.44 -4.15 -11.45
N PRO A 260 -11.94 -4.85 -12.48
CA PRO A 260 -13.15 -4.46 -13.18
C PRO A 260 -14.35 -4.24 -12.27
N GLU A 261 -14.57 -5.16 -11.35
CA GLU A 261 -15.71 -5.12 -10.44
C GLU A 261 -15.68 -3.90 -9.52
N ILE A 262 -14.50 -3.52 -9.04
CA ILE A 262 -14.36 -2.35 -8.14
C ILE A 262 -14.49 -1.06 -8.94
N VAL A 263 -13.85 -0.97 -10.11
CA VAL A 263 -13.93 0.21 -10.98
C VAL A 263 -15.39 0.47 -11.38
N ASP A 264 -16.11 -0.57 -11.84
CA ASP A 264 -17.51 -0.46 -12.22
C ASP A 264 -18.40 -0.08 -11.02
N GLY A 265 -18.13 -0.66 -9.84
CA GLY A 265 -18.85 -0.33 -8.62
C GLY A 265 -18.72 1.15 -8.24
N PHE A 266 -17.50 1.69 -8.21
CA PHE A 266 -17.26 3.09 -7.92
C PHE A 266 -17.74 4.03 -9.02
N TYR A 267 -17.70 3.59 -10.28
CA TYR A 267 -18.28 4.33 -11.39
C TYR A 267 -19.81 4.45 -11.23
N ALA A 268 -20.49 3.34 -10.94
CA ALA A 268 -21.94 3.31 -10.69
C ALA A 268 -22.36 4.23 -9.52
N MET A 269 -21.49 4.40 -8.52
CA MET A 269 -21.69 5.36 -7.41
C MET A 269 -21.42 6.81 -7.81
N SER A 270 -21.02 7.09 -9.06
CA SER A 270 -20.58 8.41 -9.54
C SER A 270 -19.40 8.99 -8.74
N ALA A 271 -18.62 8.15 -8.10
CA ALA A 271 -17.51 8.56 -7.22
C ALA A 271 -16.19 8.73 -7.97
N LEU A 272 -16.01 8.01 -9.10
CA LEU A 272 -14.76 8.08 -9.88
C LEU A 272 -14.67 9.35 -10.72
N SER A 273 -13.44 9.81 -10.90
CA SER A 273 -13.05 10.70 -11.98
C SER A 273 -12.99 9.90 -13.27
N ASP A 274 -14.13 9.74 -13.94
CA ASP A 274 -14.20 9.07 -15.23
C ASP A 274 -13.65 9.96 -16.38
N ASP A 275 -13.26 9.30 -17.46
CA ASP A 275 -12.60 9.94 -18.58
C ASP A 275 -13.47 11.02 -19.24
N LYS A 276 -14.77 10.78 -19.36
CA LYS A 276 -15.71 11.72 -19.95
C LYS A 276 -15.80 13.02 -19.15
N ARG A 277 -16.04 12.91 -17.83
CA ARG A 277 -16.12 14.08 -16.95
C ARG A 277 -14.77 14.80 -16.85
N MET A 278 -13.65 14.06 -16.94
CA MET A 278 -12.34 14.70 -16.97
C MET A 278 -12.13 15.55 -18.23
N LEU A 279 -12.52 15.06 -19.40
CA LEU A 279 -12.50 15.86 -20.64
C LEU A 279 -13.41 17.07 -20.59
N GLU A 280 -14.62 16.94 -20.01
CA GLU A 280 -15.53 18.06 -19.79
C GLU A 280 -14.90 19.13 -18.88
N LEU A 281 -14.24 18.72 -17.78
CA LEU A 281 -13.54 19.63 -16.88
C LEU A 281 -12.39 20.36 -17.59
N GLN A 282 -11.58 19.64 -18.37
CA GLN A 282 -10.50 20.23 -19.17
C GLN A 282 -11.03 21.28 -20.15
N ALA A 283 -12.09 20.96 -20.86
CA ALA A 283 -12.73 21.89 -21.80
C ALA A 283 -13.26 23.17 -21.09
N LEU A 284 -13.88 23.02 -19.91
CA LEU A 284 -14.33 24.16 -19.08
C LEU A 284 -13.16 25.04 -18.59
N GLN A 285 -11.98 24.47 -18.45
CA GLN A 285 -10.76 25.17 -18.02
C GLN A 285 -9.92 25.69 -19.19
N ASN A 286 -10.39 25.57 -20.43
CA ASN A 286 -9.66 25.88 -21.67
C ASN A 286 -8.32 25.11 -21.80
N GLU A 287 -8.28 23.88 -21.27
CA GLU A 287 -7.14 22.97 -21.42
C GLU A 287 -7.32 22.10 -22.66
N SER A 288 -6.21 21.65 -23.26
CA SER A 288 -6.26 20.76 -24.43
C SER A 288 -6.90 19.41 -24.06
N ILE A 289 -7.79 18.94 -24.94
CA ILE A 289 -8.43 17.62 -24.87
C ILE A 289 -7.89 16.65 -25.95
N GLU A 290 -6.98 17.11 -26.81
CA GLU A 290 -6.46 16.33 -27.96
C GLU A 290 -5.69 15.08 -27.51
N ASN A 291 -5.03 15.15 -26.36
CA ASN A 291 -4.25 14.04 -25.79
C ASN A 291 -5.05 13.13 -24.84
N GLY A 292 -6.37 13.28 -24.85
CA GLY A 292 -7.25 12.55 -23.95
C GLY A 292 -7.32 13.13 -22.53
N PRO A 293 -7.93 12.39 -21.59
CA PRO A 293 -8.12 12.85 -20.22
C PRO A 293 -6.80 12.91 -19.45
N ASN A 294 -6.54 14.07 -18.80
CA ASN A 294 -5.35 14.26 -17.96
C ASN A 294 -5.63 13.77 -16.52
N GLN A 295 -5.63 12.48 -16.32
CA GLN A 295 -5.95 11.86 -15.04
C GLN A 295 -4.96 12.18 -13.90
N ILE A 296 -3.74 12.62 -14.22
CA ILE A 296 -2.79 13.12 -13.20
C ILE A 296 -3.39 14.31 -12.43
N ARG A 297 -4.26 15.09 -13.07
CA ARG A 297 -4.95 16.24 -12.48
C ARG A 297 -6.31 15.92 -11.86
N ALA A 298 -6.74 14.67 -11.90
CA ALA A 298 -8.08 14.27 -11.46
C ALA A 298 -8.26 14.37 -9.93
N CYS A 299 -7.27 13.97 -9.14
CA CYS A 299 -7.34 13.98 -7.69
C CYS A 299 -6.76 15.29 -7.12
N ARG A 300 -7.62 16.30 -6.97
CA ARG A 300 -7.26 17.64 -6.45
C ARG A 300 -8.22 18.05 -5.33
N PRO A 301 -8.00 17.61 -4.08
CA PRO A 301 -8.94 17.81 -2.98
C PRO A 301 -9.32 19.27 -2.71
N PHE A 302 -8.42 20.22 -3.01
CA PHE A 302 -8.63 21.66 -2.79
C PHE A 302 -8.78 22.47 -4.09
N GLY A 303 -8.96 21.78 -5.22
CA GLY A 303 -9.15 22.40 -6.55
C GLY A 303 -10.44 21.94 -7.22
N ASN A 304 -10.57 22.31 -8.50
CA ASN A 304 -11.65 21.78 -9.33
C ASN A 304 -11.47 20.28 -9.51
N ASN A 305 -12.41 19.51 -9.03
CA ASN A 305 -12.38 18.06 -8.97
C ASN A 305 -13.71 17.47 -9.44
N ILE A 306 -13.67 16.30 -10.06
CA ILE A 306 -14.85 15.59 -10.59
C ILE A 306 -15.05 14.23 -9.95
N GLY A 307 -14.18 13.82 -9.09
CA GLY A 307 -14.21 12.54 -8.40
C GLY A 307 -12.85 12.13 -7.88
N MET A 308 -12.74 10.88 -7.43
CA MET A 308 -11.49 10.29 -6.96
C MET A 308 -10.83 9.42 -8.02
N VAL A 309 -9.55 9.16 -7.84
CA VAL A 309 -8.77 8.17 -8.59
C VAL A 309 -8.47 7.00 -7.67
N LEU A 310 -8.73 5.78 -8.12
CA LEU A 310 -8.38 4.57 -7.38
C LEU A 310 -6.86 4.42 -7.32
N GLY A 311 -6.37 3.88 -6.19
CA GLY A 311 -4.95 3.64 -5.99
C GLY A 311 -4.67 2.38 -5.19
N GLU A 312 -3.63 1.66 -5.57
CA GLU A 312 -3.10 0.53 -4.82
C GLU A 312 -2.26 1.03 -3.66
N SER A 313 -2.46 0.46 -2.47
CA SER A 313 -1.66 0.80 -1.29
C SER A 313 -1.70 -0.30 -0.24
N ALA A 314 -0.59 -0.49 0.46
CA ALA A 314 -0.51 -1.22 1.72
C ALA A 314 0.32 -0.39 2.69
N GLN A 315 -0.27 -0.04 3.85
CA GLN A 315 0.36 0.86 4.81
C GLN A 315 0.22 0.31 6.22
N PHE A 316 1.33 0.29 6.96
CA PHE A 316 1.38 -0.23 8.32
C PHE A 316 2.11 0.72 9.25
N THR A 317 1.63 0.80 10.48
CA THR A 317 2.23 1.57 11.56
C THR A 317 2.46 0.64 12.75
N ILE A 318 3.63 0.72 13.34
CA ILE A 318 4.02 -0.03 14.53
C ILE A 318 3.85 0.87 15.75
N LEU A 319 3.05 0.40 16.68
CA LEU A 319 2.80 1.06 17.96
C LEU A 319 3.47 0.26 19.08
N MET A 320 4.05 0.95 20.03
CA MET A 320 4.56 0.37 21.29
C MET A 320 4.07 1.17 22.49
N ASP A 321 4.00 0.50 23.65
CA ASP A 321 3.94 1.22 24.91
C ASP A 321 5.26 1.97 25.16
N ASP A 322 5.23 3.04 25.94
CA ASP A 322 6.38 3.87 26.23
C ASP A 322 7.52 3.11 26.94
N ALA A 323 7.19 2.18 27.82
CA ALA A 323 8.19 1.39 28.52
C ALA A 323 8.95 0.45 27.57
N LEU A 324 8.26 -0.26 26.68
CA LEU A 324 8.89 -1.14 25.69
C LEU A 324 9.72 -0.33 24.68
N ALA A 325 9.18 0.78 24.18
CA ALA A 325 9.88 1.65 23.23
C ALA A 325 11.20 2.18 23.81
N LEU A 326 11.21 2.61 25.06
CA LEU A 326 12.41 3.07 25.77
C LEU A 326 13.38 1.92 26.04
N GLU A 327 12.89 0.75 26.48
CA GLU A 327 13.71 -0.43 26.73
C GLU A 327 14.47 -0.90 25.49
N LEU A 328 13.82 -0.84 24.34
CA LEU A 328 14.40 -1.22 23.06
C LEU A 328 15.23 -0.11 22.39
N GLY A 329 15.17 1.12 22.91
CA GLY A 329 15.80 2.27 22.26
C GLY A 329 15.17 2.61 20.91
N ALA A 330 13.87 2.36 20.75
CA ALA A 330 13.16 2.57 19.50
C ALA A 330 13.12 4.06 19.12
N ASN A 331 13.16 4.34 17.83
CA ASN A 331 12.87 5.69 17.33
C ASN A 331 11.39 6.03 17.61
N ILE A 332 11.14 7.23 18.11
CA ILE A 332 9.78 7.71 18.40
C ILE A 332 9.43 8.79 17.38
N TYR A 333 8.50 8.48 16.48
CA TYR A 333 8.01 9.42 15.47
C TYR A 333 6.89 10.32 15.98
N GLY A 334 6.18 9.88 17.01
CA GLY A 334 5.08 10.61 17.61
C GLY A 334 4.31 9.74 18.59
N SER A 335 3.21 10.27 19.10
CA SER A 335 2.27 9.55 19.96
C SER A 335 0.86 9.62 19.41
N VAL A 336 0.01 8.67 19.83
CA VAL A 336 -1.42 8.63 19.47
C VAL A 336 -2.24 8.99 20.71
N PRO A 337 -2.45 10.28 21.00
CA PRO A 337 -3.13 10.70 22.23
C PRO A 337 -4.62 10.32 22.23
N SER A 338 -5.27 10.40 21.06
CA SER A 338 -6.68 10.06 20.91
C SER A 338 -7.02 9.70 19.47
N VAL A 339 -8.01 8.83 19.32
CA VAL A 339 -8.66 8.52 18.05
C VAL A 339 -10.17 8.61 18.30
N PHE A 340 -10.88 9.31 17.43
CA PHE A 340 -12.33 9.48 17.53
C PHE A 340 -12.99 8.94 16.26
N SER A 341 -13.97 8.08 16.44
CA SER A 341 -14.81 7.54 15.36
C SER A 341 -16.27 7.86 15.68
N HIS A 342 -16.94 8.47 14.73
CA HIS A 342 -18.36 8.85 14.84
C HIS A 342 -19.11 8.40 13.60
N ALA A 343 -20.41 8.14 13.75
CA ALA A 343 -21.31 7.92 12.62
C ALA A 343 -21.60 9.24 11.90
N ASP A 344 -21.77 9.16 10.58
CA ASP A 344 -22.19 10.27 9.73
C ASP A 344 -23.71 10.52 9.87
#